data_a3b6e443998ca66d44c94779589d3d4a
#
_entry.id   a3b6e443998ca66d44c94779589d3d4a
#
_cell.length_a   1.000
_cell.length_b   1.000
_cell.length_c   1.000
_cell.angle_alpha   90.00
_cell.angle_beta   90.00
_cell.angle_gamma   90.00
#
_symmetry.space_group_name_H-M   'P 1'
#
loop_
_entity.id
_entity.type
_entity.pdbx_description
1 polymer ?
#
loop_
_entity_poly.entity_id
_entity_poly.type
_entity_poly.pdbx_seq_one_letter_code
_entity_poly.pdbx_strand_id
1 'polypeptide(L)'
;NVFVLMLWTMKESLSKCLKTGLTTPMNIFEVKSVDFSNGYCLSTYTNFYQYCTATFFIGNYVCSLTYPKNTEIIMDTGRLISNFGIHCRA
;
A
#
# COMPACT_ATOMS: atom_id res chain seq x y z
N ASN A 1 -0.94 5.42 17.22
CA ASN A 1 -2.08 5.83 16.39
C ASN A 1 -2.17 4.96 15.17
N VAL A 2 -3.30 4.28 15.00
CA VAL A 2 -3.53 3.33 13.90
C VAL A 2 -3.42 4.03 12.54
N PHE A 3 -3.92 5.25 12.43
CA PHE A 3 -3.88 5.99 11.17
C PHE A 3 -2.44 6.28 10.72
N VAL A 4 -1.57 6.64 11.66
CA VAL A 4 -0.16 6.87 11.35
C VAL A 4 0.51 5.57 10.90
N LEU A 5 0.18 4.46 11.55
CA LEU A 5 0.69 3.15 11.17
C LEU A 5 0.23 2.76 9.76
N MET A 6 -1.03 3.05 9.43
CA MET A 6 -1.55 2.81 8.08
C MET A 6 -0.80 3.62 7.02
N LEU A 7 -0.57 4.91 7.27
CA LEU A 7 0.18 5.77 6.35
C LEU A 7 1.61 5.26 6.14
N TRP A 8 2.27 4.87 7.20
CA TRP A 8 3.61 4.30 7.13
C TRP A 8 3.63 3.02 6.30
N THR A 9 2.67 2.13 6.55
CA THR A 9 2.56 0.85 5.85
C THR A 9 2.30 1.04 4.35
N MET A 10 1.44 2.01 3.99
CA MET A 10 1.18 2.37 2.59
C MET A 10 2.46 2.80 1.88
N LYS A 11 3.22 3.68 2.50
CA LYS A 11 4.44 4.22 1.90
C LYS A 11 5.52 3.16 1.76
N GLU A 12 5.65 2.27 2.73
CA GLU A 12 6.58 1.16 2.62
C GLU A 12 6.18 0.18 1.52
N SER A 13 4.89 -0.09 1.37
CA SER A 13 4.37 -0.94 0.30
C SER A 13 4.68 -0.35 -1.09
N LEU A 14 4.46 0.95 -1.27
CA LEU A 14 4.79 1.63 -2.52
C LEU A 14 6.30 1.57 -2.78
N SER A 15 7.10 1.81 -1.76
CA SER A 15 8.56 1.73 -1.85
C SER A 15 9.01 0.35 -2.35
N LYS A 16 8.42 -0.70 -1.84
CA LYS A 16 8.73 -2.07 -2.27
C LYS A 16 8.30 -2.33 -3.71
N CYS A 17 7.15 -1.83 -4.10
CA CYS A 17 6.65 -1.96 -5.48
C CYS A 17 7.60 -1.27 -6.47
N LEU A 18 8.11 -0.11 -6.11
CA LEU A 18 9.05 0.66 -6.93
C LEU A 18 10.49 0.16 -6.80
N LYS A 19 10.75 -0.76 -5.87
CA LYS A 19 12.09 -1.31 -5.60
C LYS A 19 13.11 -0.27 -5.18
N THR A 20 12.65 0.82 -4.55
CA THR A 20 13.53 1.91 -4.08
C THR A 20 14.05 1.67 -2.67
N GLY A 21 13.37 0.83 -1.89
CA GLY A 21 13.72 0.59 -0.49
C GLY A 21 13.53 1.82 0.38
N LEU A 22 14.14 1.81 1.57
CA LEU A 22 14.02 2.89 2.54
C LEU A 22 15.00 4.03 2.29
N THR A 23 15.80 3.96 1.23
CA THR A 23 16.73 5.01 0.88
C THR A 23 16.06 6.23 0.26
N THR A 24 14.83 6.07 -0.22
CA THR A 24 14.05 7.16 -0.81
C THR A 24 13.36 7.95 0.30
N PRO A 25 13.43 9.29 0.29
CA PRO A 25 12.72 10.11 1.29
C PRO A 25 11.22 9.85 1.25
N MET A 26 10.62 9.60 2.40
CA MET A 26 9.20 9.25 2.50
C MET A 26 8.25 10.36 2.07
N ASN A 27 8.72 11.62 2.08
CA ASN A 27 7.88 12.74 1.69
C ASN A 27 7.54 12.77 0.20
N ILE A 28 8.30 12.07 -0.65
CA ILE A 28 7.93 11.96 -2.07
C ILE A 28 6.75 11.01 -2.29
N PHE A 29 6.46 10.17 -1.30
CA PHE A 29 5.30 9.26 -1.33
C PHE A 29 4.06 9.93 -0.72
N GLU A 30 3.85 11.20 -1.03
CA GLU A 30 2.69 11.95 -0.52
C GLU A 30 1.39 11.29 -0.93
N VAL A 31 0.56 10.98 0.06
CA VAL A 31 -0.75 10.40 -0.16
C VAL A 31 -1.72 11.51 -0.57
N LYS A 32 -2.30 11.38 -1.75
CA LYS A 32 -3.24 12.35 -2.31
C LYS A 32 -4.66 12.14 -1.78
N SER A 33 -5.11 10.90 -1.72
CA SER A 33 -6.45 10.58 -1.28
C SER A 33 -6.50 9.24 -0.57
N VAL A 34 -7.45 9.13 0.35
CA VAL A 34 -7.71 7.90 1.10
C VAL A 34 -9.22 7.67 1.06
N ASP A 35 -9.62 6.50 0.61
CA ASP A 35 -11.03 6.12 0.50
C ASP A 35 -11.27 4.82 1.26
N PHE A 36 -12.17 4.88 2.25
CA PHE A 36 -12.52 3.71 3.07
C PHE A 36 -13.78 3.06 2.51
N SER A 37 -13.68 1.81 2.08
CA SER A 37 -14.82 1.06 1.60
C SER A 37 -14.58 -0.43 1.71
N ASN A 38 -15.68 -1.19 1.87
CA ASN A 38 -15.66 -2.66 1.83
C ASN A 38 -14.61 -3.33 2.73
N GLY A 39 -14.35 -2.75 3.91
CA GLY A 39 -13.43 -3.32 4.89
C GLY A 39 -11.96 -3.08 4.61
N TYR A 40 -11.63 -2.26 3.62
CA TYR A 40 -10.27 -1.86 3.33
C TYR A 40 -10.20 -0.39 2.93
N CYS A 41 -9.00 0.13 2.86
CA CYS A 41 -8.73 1.53 2.54
C CYS A 41 -7.92 1.60 1.25
N LEU A 42 -8.43 2.35 0.26
CA LEU A 42 -7.70 2.61 -0.98
C LEU A 42 -7.05 3.98 -0.90
N SER A 43 -5.76 4.03 -1.20
CA SER A 43 -4.99 5.28 -1.23
C SER A 43 -4.38 5.51 -2.59
N THR A 44 -4.29 6.80 -2.97
CA THR A 44 -3.60 7.24 -4.18
C THR A 44 -2.51 8.23 -3.79
N TYR A 45 -1.58 8.46 -4.70
CA TYR A 45 -0.40 9.27 -4.44
C TYR A 45 -0.30 10.45 -5.41
N THR A 46 0.28 11.54 -4.94
CA THR A 46 0.48 12.74 -5.76
C THR A 46 1.52 12.50 -6.85
N ASN A 47 2.67 11.94 -6.49
CA ASN A 47 3.79 11.77 -7.42
C ASN A 47 3.75 10.45 -8.20
N PHE A 48 3.13 9.43 -7.65
CA PHE A 48 3.04 8.11 -8.28
C PHE A 48 1.59 7.78 -8.59
N TYR A 49 0.95 8.64 -9.36
CA TYR A 49 -0.49 8.57 -9.63
C TYR A 49 -0.94 7.31 -10.37
N GLN A 50 -0.01 6.61 -11.02
CA GLN A 50 -0.31 5.37 -11.73
C GLN A 50 -0.48 4.18 -10.79
N TYR A 51 -0.14 4.35 -9.52
CA TYR A 51 -0.27 3.29 -8.50
C TYR A 51 -1.36 3.62 -7.51
N CYS A 52 -1.92 2.57 -6.90
CA CYS A 52 -2.77 2.71 -5.73
C CYS A 52 -2.41 1.62 -4.72
N THR A 53 -2.83 1.84 -3.47
CA THR A 53 -2.52 0.92 -2.39
C THR A 53 -3.80 0.56 -1.65
N ALA A 54 -4.03 -0.74 -1.47
CA ALA A 54 -5.09 -1.24 -0.60
C ALA A 54 -4.48 -1.56 0.76
N THR A 55 -5.05 -1.00 1.81
CA THR A 55 -4.61 -1.24 3.20
C THR A 55 -5.73 -1.92 3.95
N PHE A 56 -5.41 -3.00 4.64
CA PHE A 56 -6.37 -3.84 5.32
C PHE A 56 -5.76 -4.47 6.56
N PHE A 57 -6.59 -5.07 7.39
CA PHE A 57 -6.15 -5.72 8.62
C PHE A 57 -6.26 -7.23 8.49
N ILE A 58 -5.21 -7.93 8.92
CA ILE A 58 -5.22 -9.38 9.09
C ILE A 58 -4.85 -9.66 10.54
N GLY A 59 -5.83 -10.06 11.36
CA GLY A 59 -5.62 -10.21 12.79
C GLY A 59 -5.12 -8.90 13.41
N ASN A 60 -3.92 -8.91 13.98
CA ASN A 60 -3.30 -7.73 14.57
C ASN A 60 -2.36 -6.99 13.61
N TYR A 61 -2.28 -7.42 12.35
CA TYR A 61 -1.40 -6.83 11.37
C TYR A 61 -2.12 -5.84 10.48
N VAL A 62 -1.45 -4.74 10.19
CA VAL A 62 -1.85 -3.80 9.14
C VAL A 62 -1.06 -4.15 7.90
N CYS A 63 -1.74 -4.47 6.83
CA CYS A 63 -1.11 -4.87 5.57
C CYS A 63 -1.48 -3.90 4.46
N SER A 64 -0.51 -3.56 3.63
CA SER A 64 -0.73 -2.73 2.45
C SER A 64 -0.21 -3.43 1.22
N LEU A 65 -1.01 -3.39 0.15
CA LEU A 65 -0.68 -3.94 -1.14
C LEU A 65 -0.73 -2.84 -2.18
N THR A 66 0.40 -2.56 -2.82
CA THR A 66 0.51 -1.55 -3.87
C THR A 66 0.53 -2.21 -5.23
N TYR A 67 -0.25 -1.67 -6.16
CA TYR A 67 -0.40 -2.20 -7.50
C TYR A 67 -0.70 -1.08 -8.50
N PRO A 68 -0.41 -1.30 -9.80
CA PRO A 68 -0.83 -0.34 -10.83
C PRO A 68 -2.36 -0.26 -10.90
N LYS A 69 -2.90 0.94 -11.08
CA LYS A 69 -4.35 1.18 -11.07
C LYS A 69 -5.14 0.32 -12.04
N ASN A 70 -4.52 -0.09 -13.15
CA ASN A 70 -5.19 -0.89 -14.17
C ASN A 70 -5.18 -2.38 -13.87
N THR A 71 -4.66 -2.78 -12.72
CA THR A 71 -4.57 -4.19 -12.34
C THR A 71 -5.86 -4.63 -11.68
N GLU A 72 -6.41 -5.74 -12.17
CA GLU A 72 -7.53 -6.39 -11.51
C GLU A 72 -6.98 -7.25 -10.38
N ILE A 73 -7.43 -6.99 -9.15
CA ILE A 73 -6.96 -7.77 -8.00
C ILE A 73 -7.94 -8.87 -7.70
N ILE A 74 -7.48 -10.10 -7.86
CA ILE A 74 -8.11 -11.26 -7.27
C ILE A 74 -7.31 -11.54 -6.00
N MET A 75 -7.97 -11.50 -4.85
CA MET A 75 -7.31 -11.69 -3.55
C MET A 75 -6.87 -13.13 -3.36
N ASP A 76 -5.82 -13.49 -4.06
CA ASP A 76 -5.11 -14.75 -3.91
C ASP A 76 -3.79 -14.44 -3.21
N THR A 77 -3.68 -14.81 -1.95
CA THR A 77 -2.54 -14.47 -1.11
C THR A 77 -1.20 -14.93 -1.68
N GLY A 78 -1.18 -16.11 -2.31
CA GLY A 78 0.05 -16.63 -2.90
C GLY A 78 0.57 -15.81 -4.06
N ARG A 79 -0.33 -15.26 -4.88
CA ARG A 79 0.03 -14.40 -6.01
C ARG A 79 0.43 -13.01 -5.56
N LEU A 80 -0.22 -12.48 -4.53
CA LEU A 80 0.04 -11.13 -4.04
C LEU A 80 1.48 -10.99 -3.52
N ILE A 81 1.99 -12.02 -2.87
CA ILE A 81 3.34 -12.00 -2.31
C ILE A 81 4.41 -11.93 -3.40
N SER A 82 4.18 -12.57 -4.55
CA SER A 82 5.20 -12.69 -5.59
C SER A 82 5.23 -11.55 -6.60
N ASN A 83 4.10 -10.87 -6.85
CA ASN A 83 3.97 -9.96 -7.99
C ASN A 83 3.79 -8.49 -7.64
N PHE A 84 3.47 -8.16 -6.40
CA PHE A 84 3.15 -6.78 -5.99
C PHE A 84 3.92 -6.38 -4.75
N GLY A 85 3.97 -5.07 -4.51
CA GLY A 85 4.53 -4.55 -3.27
C GLY A 85 3.56 -4.81 -2.12
N ILE A 86 3.89 -5.72 -1.22
CA ILE A 86 3.10 -5.98 -0.02
C ILE A 86 3.95 -5.74 1.21
N HIS A 87 3.36 -5.11 2.21
CA HIS A 87 3.98 -4.86 3.49
C HIS A 87 2.96 -5.02 4.61
N CYS A 88 3.30 -5.79 5.63
CA CYS A 88 2.45 -6.02 6.78
C CYS A 88 3.20 -5.67 8.06
N ARG A 89 2.50 -5.05 8.98
CA ARG A 89 3.07 -4.58 10.23
C ARG A 89 2.11 -4.82 11.38
N ALA A 90 2.67 -5.27 12.51
CA ALA A 90 1.90 -5.47 13.74
C ALA A 90 1.62 -4.14 14.45
#